data_d958e2cb8c8820521b7e4ffad851f40a
#
_entry.id   d958e2cb8c8820521b7e4ffad851f40a
#
_cell.length_a   1.000
_cell.length_b   1.000
_cell.length_c   1.000
_cell.angle_alpha   90.00
_cell.angle_beta   90.00
_cell.angle_gamma   90.00
#
_symmetry.space_group_name_H-M   'P 1'
#
loop_
_entity.id
_entity.type
_entity.pdbx_description
1 polymer ?
#
loop_
_entity_poly.entity_id
_entity_poly.type
_entity_poly.pdbx_seq_one_letter_code
_entity_poly.pdbx_strand_id
1 'polypeptide(L)'
;MRQRRICVLLILVALLLPGCAKAGPQPHEHTWENRKCVTCGEEKEVHRLGNWAYVLWEETGTMEVVSFLENAEAVPFWDMPEGISSVQIADGITDIPDSAFWGCETLVDLALPQTLRTIGKGAFGQCVNLTRINIPEGVTSIGDSAFLMCGSLTRLTIPDSVTSIEGNPFRHLAAEIMVSPQNPAISVVDGVVFNKDGTRLIACPSNKAGAYAIPQGVLEIGTHAFENCNDLTDVTIPASVASIVGNPFDFAQLELKLAPENPDFSLIDGVLFDQTGTKLLVYPCGRPGDTYEVPEGTVEIGEFAFAGCQQLSAVTIPESVTVIGSNSFWSCENLRLYVWDGSYAQRYAREHRMDFFEVLPDMGPEIDASDVLE
;
A
#
# COMPACT_ATOMS: atom_id res chain seq x y z
N MET A 1 -29.40 22.52 10.63
CA MET A 1 -30.39 22.32 11.72
C MET A 1 -30.41 20.81 12.02
N ARG A 2 -29.78 20.41 13.11
CA ARG A 2 -29.71 19.01 13.54
C ARG A 2 -30.94 18.68 14.36
N GLN A 3 -31.78 17.78 13.90
CA GLN A 3 -32.88 17.22 14.71
C GLN A 3 -32.32 16.12 15.62
N ARG A 4 -32.31 16.40 16.92
CA ARG A 4 -32.12 15.41 17.97
C ARG A 4 -33.39 14.56 18.08
N ARG A 5 -33.28 13.26 17.85
CA ARG A 5 -34.34 12.30 18.21
C ARG A 5 -34.17 11.92 19.67
N ILE A 6 -35.14 12.31 20.46
CA ILE A 6 -35.31 11.96 21.88
C ILE A 6 -35.95 10.58 21.89
N CYS A 7 -35.26 9.58 22.43
CA CYS A 7 -35.85 8.29 22.79
C CYS A 7 -36.69 8.48 24.05
N VAL A 8 -38.02 8.34 23.89
CA VAL A 8 -38.95 8.29 25.01
C VAL A 8 -38.99 6.85 25.52
N LEU A 9 -38.58 6.69 26.78
CA LEU A 9 -38.68 5.44 27.53
C LEU A 9 -40.16 5.20 27.88
N LEU A 10 -40.80 4.25 27.21
CA LEU A 10 -42.14 3.78 27.56
C LEU A 10 -42.02 2.67 28.60
N ILE A 11 -42.24 2.99 29.86
CA ILE A 11 -42.45 2.02 30.93
C ILE A 11 -43.87 1.43 30.76
N LEU A 12 -43.94 0.18 30.26
CA LEU A 12 -45.17 -0.60 30.25
C LEU A 12 -45.31 -1.30 31.60
N VAL A 13 -46.27 -0.83 32.39
CA VAL A 13 -46.73 -1.56 33.57
C VAL A 13 -47.62 -2.72 33.10
N ALA A 14 -47.11 -3.95 33.13
CA ALA A 14 -47.91 -5.13 32.86
C ALA A 14 -48.69 -5.55 34.08
N LEU A 15 -49.98 -5.50 33.98
CA LEU A 15 -50.96 -6.04 34.97
C LEU A 15 -50.86 -7.57 34.99
N LEU A 16 -50.61 -8.11 36.17
CA LEU A 16 -50.57 -9.54 36.49
C LEU A 16 -51.94 -10.21 36.25
N LEU A 17 -51.98 -11.16 35.33
CA LEU A 17 -52.99 -12.24 35.32
C LEU A 17 -52.24 -13.58 35.59
N PRO A 18 -52.77 -14.46 36.47
CA PRO A 18 -52.11 -15.71 36.76
C PRO A 18 -52.50 -16.74 35.69
N GLY A 19 -51.60 -17.07 34.80
CA GLY A 19 -51.73 -18.12 33.80
C GLY A 19 -50.37 -18.54 33.31
N CYS A 20 -49.91 -19.72 33.73
CA CYS A 20 -48.78 -20.54 33.26
C CYS A 20 -47.75 -19.83 32.30
N ALA A 21 -46.99 -18.90 32.81
CA ALA A 21 -45.78 -18.47 32.15
C ALA A 21 -44.72 -19.54 32.41
N LYS A 22 -44.24 -20.23 31.36
CA LYS A 22 -42.95 -20.90 31.42
C LYS A 22 -41.94 -19.84 31.85
N ALA A 23 -41.31 -20.06 33.01
CA ALA A 23 -40.26 -19.17 33.45
C ALA A 23 -39.21 -19.09 32.33
N GLY A 24 -39.05 -17.89 31.76
CA GLY A 24 -37.95 -17.62 30.84
C GLY A 24 -36.63 -17.91 31.56
N PRO A 25 -35.56 -18.17 30.85
CA PRO A 25 -34.27 -18.39 31.46
C PRO A 25 -33.95 -17.23 32.40
N GLN A 26 -33.49 -17.55 33.63
CA GLN A 26 -33.04 -16.55 34.59
C GLN A 26 -31.92 -15.73 33.96
N PRO A 27 -31.86 -14.42 34.26
CA PRO A 27 -30.72 -13.61 33.83
C PRO A 27 -29.43 -14.28 34.28
N HIS A 28 -28.52 -14.56 33.36
CA HIS A 28 -27.23 -15.14 33.63
C HIS A 28 -26.19 -14.50 32.69
N GLU A 29 -24.95 -14.56 33.10
CA GLU A 29 -23.83 -14.18 32.25
C GLU A 29 -23.63 -15.27 31.19
N HIS A 30 -23.63 -14.89 29.87
CA HIS A 30 -23.51 -15.84 28.79
C HIS A 30 -22.10 -16.40 28.70
N THR A 31 -21.97 -17.72 28.75
CA THR A 31 -20.73 -18.43 28.44
C THR A 31 -20.89 -19.11 27.09
N TRP A 32 -20.07 -18.72 26.11
CA TRP A 32 -20.22 -19.12 24.72
C TRP A 32 -19.25 -20.25 24.33
N GLU A 33 -19.78 -21.31 23.70
CA GLU A 33 -19.00 -22.34 23.01
C GLU A 33 -19.55 -22.52 21.59
N ASN A 34 -18.68 -22.44 20.58
CA ASN A 34 -19.05 -22.55 19.18
C ASN A 34 -20.27 -21.65 18.82
N ARG A 35 -20.26 -20.39 19.25
CA ARG A 35 -21.33 -19.39 19.05
C ARG A 35 -22.66 -19.72 19.71
N LYS A 36 -22.70 -20.71 20.61
CA LYS A 36 -23.88 -21.09 21.35
C LYS A 36 -23.63 -20.93 22.85
N CYS A 37 -24.57 -20.29 23.53
CA CYS A 37 -24.52 -20.18 24.98
C CYS A 37 -24.73 -21.54 25.62
N VAL A 38 -23.76 -21.99 26.43
CA VAL A 38 -23.80 -23.33 27.09
C VAL A 38 -24.91 -23.41 28.14
N THR A 39 -25.39 -22.26 28.65
CA THR A 39 -26.39 -22.18 29.69
C THR A 39 -27.83 -22.16 29.13
N CYS A 40 -28.12 -21.26 28.17
CA CYS A 40 -29.47 -21.05 27.65
C CYS A 40 -29.68 -21.62 26.23
N GLY A 41 -28.61 -21.98 25.53
CA GLY A 41 -28.67 -22.49 24.16
C GLY A 41 -28.89 -21.43 23.09
N GLU A 42 -28.88 -20.14 23.46
CA GLU A 42 -28.96 -19.04 22.51
C GLU A 42 -27.78 -19.13 21.52
N GLU A 43 -28.05 -18.86 20.25
CA GLU A 43 -27.02 -18.85 19.20
C GLU A 43 -26.78 -17.42 18.71
N LYS A 44 -25.50 -17.06 18.50
CA LYS A 44 -25.14 -15.77 17.89
C LYS A 44 -25.56 -15.76 16.43
N GLU A 45 -26.19 -14.66 16.01
CA GLU A 45 -26.61 -14.45 14.63
C GLU A 45 -25.38 -14.26 13.72
N VAL A 46 -25.42 -14.89 12.55
CA VAL A 46 -24.42 -14.68 11.50
C VAL A 46 -24.91 -13.59 10.55
N HIS A 47 -24.22 -12.49 10.55
CA HIS A 47 -24.47 -11.36 9.67
C HIS A 47 -23.69 -11.51 8.35
N ARG A 48 -24.06 -10.72 7.33
CA ARG A 48 -23.35 -10.63 6.07
C ARG A 48 -23.07 -9.16 5.74
N LEU A 49 -21.83 -8.92 5.30
CA LEU A 49 -21.38 -7.63 4.82
C LEU A 49 -20.58 -7.88 3.53
N GLY A 50 -21.16 -7.52 2.39
CA GLY A 50 -20.61 -7.91 1.11
C GLY A 50 -20.44 -9.43 1.05
N ASN A 51 -19.20 -9.87 0.84
CA ASN A 51 -18.86 -11.29 0.77
C ASN A 51 -18.38 -11.89 2.10
N TRP A 52 -18.49 -11.15 3.21
CA TRP A 52 -18.14 -11.66 4.54
C TRP A 52 -19.35 -12.18 5.26
N ALA A 53 -19.21 -13.32 5.93
CA ALA A 53 -20.09 -13.76 6.98
C ALA A 53 -19.37 -13.58 8.33
N TYR A 54 -20.02 -12.92 9.28
CA TYR A 54 -19.41 -12.58 10.56
C TYR A 54 -20.43 -12.65 11.71
N VAL A 55 -19.90 -12.75 12.92
CA VAL A 55 -20.63 -12.70 14.18
C VAL A 55 -20.11 -11.51 14.99
N LEU A 56 -21.01 -10.74 15.61
CA LEU A 56 -20.65 -9.68 16.53
C LEU A 56 -20.65 -10.19 17.98
N TRP A 57 -19.55 -9.94 18.66
CA TRP A 57 -19.38 -10.18 20.09
C TRP A 57 -19.44 -8.82 20.80
N GLU A 58 -20.67 -8.31 21.02
CA GLU A 58 -20.92 -6.99 21.58
C GLU A 58 -20.27 -6.80 22.95
N GLU A 59 -20.16 -7.88 23.74
CA GLU A 59 -19.55 -7.88 25.07
C GLU A 59 -18.07 -7.51 25.05
N THR A 60 -17.37 -7.82 23.95
CA THR A 60 -15.95 -7.58 23.78
C THR A 60 -15.64 -6.53 22.72
N GLY A 61 -16.64 -6.08 21.95
CA GLY A 61 -16.43 -5.23 20.79
C GLY A 61 -15.66 -5.91 19.67
N THR A 62 -15.79 -7.25 19.57
CA THR A 62 -15.06 -8.08 18.60
C THR A 62 -15.97 -8.55 17.49
N MET A 63 -15.49 -8.50 16.26
CA MET A 63 -16.11 -9.14 15.11
C MET A 63 -15.37 -10.44 14.77
N GLU A 64 -16.09 -11.56 14.72
CA GLU A 64 -15.55 -12.84 14.26
C GLU A 64 -15.95 -13.07 12.80
N VAL A 65 -14.97 -13.08 11.88
CA VAL A 65 -15.18 -13.43 10.48
C VAL A 65 -15.21 -14.97 10.36
N VAL A 66 -16.34 -15.50 9.94
CA VAL A 66 -16.58 -16.97 9.91
C VAL A 66 -16.44 -17.57 8.53
N SER A 67 -16.55 -16.76 7.47
CA SER A 67 -16.20 -17.18 6.10
C SER A 67 -16.00 -16.00 5.18
N PHE A 68 -15.20 -16.20 4.12
CA PHE A 68 -15.16 -15.38 2.94
C PHE A 68 -15.87 -16.14 1.81
N LEU A 69 -16.71 -15.43 1.04
CA LEU A 69 -17.35 -16.00 -0.14
C LEU A 69 -16.44 -15.84 -1.36
N GLU A 70 -16.52 -16.74 -2.32
CA GLU A 70 -15.79 -16.64 -3.58
C GLU A 70 -16.15 -15.33 -4.31
N ASN A 71 -15.13 -14.65 -4.88
CA ASN A 71 -15.20 -13.31 -5.50
C ASN A 71 -15.43 -12.17 -4.50
N ALA A 72 -14.81 -12.24 -3.33
CA ALA A 72 -14.86 -11.17 -2.34
C ALA A 72 -14.29 -9.87 -2.94
N GLU A 73 -15.16 -8.87 -3.18
CA GLU A 73 -14.71 -7.49 -3.34
C GLU A 73 -14.32 -6.95 -1.95
N ALA A 74 -13.30 -6.08 -1.90
CA ALA A 74 -12.94 -5.41 -0.67
C ALA A 74 -14.17 -4.74 -0.05
N VAL A 75 -14.41 -5.01 1.23
CA VAL A 75 -15.48 -4.32 1.94
C VAL A 75 -15.02 -2.90 2.17
N PRO A 76 -15.74 -1.88 1.69
CA PRO A 76 -15.38 -0.50 1.99
C PRO A 76 -15.27 -0.29 3.50
N PHE A 77 -14.21 0.35 3.98
CA PHE A 77 -13.94 0.55 5.41
C PHE A 77 -15.10 1.25 6.17
N TRP A 78 -15.92 2.04 5.47
CA TRP A 78 -17.10 2.71 6.03
C TRP A 78 -18.29 1.78 6.29
N ASP A 79 -18.24 0.53 5.79
CA ASP A 79 -19.28 -0.46 6.01
C ASP A 79 -19.01 -1.35 7.23
N MET A 80 -17.84 -1.19 7.89
CA MET A 80 -17.56 -1.90 9.15
C MET A 80 -18.53 -1.44 10.25
N PRO A 81 -19.05 -2.36 11.08
CA PRO A 81 -19.94 -2.01 12.17
C PRO A 81 -19.32 -0.99 13.12
N GLU A 82 -20.07 0.05 13.51
CA GLU A 82 -19.58 1.08 14.44
C GLU A 82 -19.05 0.47 15.74
N GLY A 83 -17.89 0.98 16.19
CA GLY A 83 -17.25 0.58 17.45
C GLY A 83 -16.45 -0.71 17.39
N ILE A 84 -16.37 -1.38 16.24
CA ILE A 84 -15.52 -2.57 16.07
C ILE A 84 -14.08 -2.13 15.78
N SER A 85 -13.19 -2.53 16.67
CA SER A 85 -11.74 -2.31 16.54
C SER A 85 -10.91 -3.59 16.65
N SER A 86 -11.56 -4.72 16.97
CA SER A 86 -10.93 -6.03 17.08
C SER A 86 -11.64 -7.02 16.16
N VAL A 87 -10.86 -7.76 15.37
CA VAL A 87 -11.34 -8.80 14.46
C VAL A 87 -10.66 -10.12 14.77
N GLN A 88 -11.43 -11.17 14.81
CA GLN A 88 -10.96 -12.55 14.89
C GLN A 88 -11.37 -13.29 13.63
N ILE A 89 -10.42 -13.97 13.00
CA ILE A 89 -10.70 -14.86 11.87
C ILE A 89 -10.93 -16.27 12.43
N ALA A 90 -12.06 -16.87 12.09
CA ALA A 90 -12.45 -18.18 12.63
C ALA A 90 -11.51 -19.31 12.17
N ASP A 91 -11.37 -20.31 13.03
CA ASP A 91 -10.66 -21.53 12.68
C ASP A 91 -11.30 -22.23 11.46
N GLY A 92 -10.45 -22.83 10.63
CA GLY A 92 -10.85 -23.47 9.37
C GLY A 92 -10.71 -22.55 8.14
N ILE A 93 -10.59 -21.23 8.32
CA ILE A 93 -10.22 -20.32 7.22
C ILE A 93 -8.76 -20.53 6.87
N THR A 94 -8.47 -20.78 5.60
CA THR A 94 -7.13 -21.03 5.06
C THR A 94 -6.57 -19.84 4.30
N ASP A 95 -7.41 -18.96 3.80
CA ASP A 95 -7.02 -17.88 2.90
C ASP A 95 -7.69 -16.56 3.29
N ILE A 96 -6.89 -15.50 3.40
CA ILE A 96 -7.40 -14.13 3.43
C ILE A 96 -7.38 -13.63 1.98
N PRO A 97 -8.56 -13.30 1.40
CA PRO A 97 -8.63 -12.82 0.02
C PRO A 97 -7.89 -11.50 -0.22
N ASP A 98 -7.66 -11.20 -1.51
CA ASP A 98 -7.12 -9.90 -1.92
C ASP A 98 -7.98 -8.76 -1.40
N SER A 99 -7.33 -7.75 -0.83
CA SER A 99 -7.94 -6.54 -0.29
C SER A 99 -9.03 -6.77 0.78
N ALA A 100 -9.07 -7.95 1.43
CA ALA A 100 -10.15 -8.32 2.35
C ALA A 100 -10.39 -7.32 3.47
N PHE A 101 -9.33 -6.68 3.99
CA PHE A 101 -9.41 -5.64 5.04
C PHE A 101 -8.85 -4.30 4.56
N TRP A 102 -8.80 -4.07 3.25
CA TRP A 102 -8.27 -2.82 2.71
C TRP A 102 -9.01 -1.60 3.25
N GLY A 103 -8.27 -0.65 3.85
CA GLY A 103 -8.83 0.59 4.37
C GLY A 103 -9.62 0.43 5.68
N CYS A 104 -9.51 -0.70 6.38
CA CYS A 104 -10.12 -0.88 7.70
C CYS A 104 -9.39 -0.03 8.75
N GLU A 105 -9.59 1.29 8.70
CA GLU A 105 -8.92 2.26 9.57
C GLU A 105 -9.27 2.09 11.05
N THR A 106 -10.44 1.54 11.38
CA THR A 106 -10.85 1.29 12.78
C THR A 106 -10.19 0.06 13.38
N LEU A 107 -9.58 -0.82 12.56
CA LEU A 107 -8.99 -2.08 13.00
C LEU A 107 -7.70 -1.83 13.81
N VAL A 108 -7.70 -2.23 15.06
CA VAL A 108 -6.56 -2.08 16.00
C VAL A 108 -5.90 -3.43 16.31
N ASP A 109 -6.71 -4.49 16.42
CA ASP A 109 -6.28 -5.83 16.81
C ASP A 109 -6.86 -6.88 15.88
N LEU A 110 -6.02 -7.83 15.44
CA LEU A 110 -6.42 -8.88 14.52
C LEU A 110 -5.83 -10.22 14.96
N ALA A 111 -6.71 -11.20 15.17
CA ALA A 111 -6.33 -12.58 15.46
C ALA A 111 -6.53 -13.46 14.22
N LEU A 112 -5.44 -14.10 13.79
CA LEU A 112 -5.41 -15.03 12.65
C LEU A 112 -5.43 -16.50 13.13
N PRO A 113 -6.15 -17.41 12.44
CA PRO A 113 -6.24 -18.81 12.83
C PRO A 113 -4.98 -19.59 12.42
N GLN A 114 -4.67 -20.66 13.15
CA GLN A 114 -3.55 -21.56 12.82
C GLN A 114 -3.73 -22.32 11.50
N THR A 115 -4.95 -22.34 10.99
CA THR A 115 -5.29 -22.96 9.69
C THR A 115 -4.88 -22.11 8.50
N LEU A 116 -4.53 -20.82 8.71
CA LEU A 116 -4.21 -19.88 7.63
C LEU A 116 -2.99 -20.33 6.82
N ARG A 117 -3.08 -20.20 5.50
CA ARG A 117 -2.03 -20.57 4.52
C ARG A 117 -1.62 -19.39 3.63
N THR A 118 -2.59 -18.54 3.25
CA THR A 118 -2.30 -17.42 2.34
C THR A 118 -2.86 -16.10 2.86
N ILE A 119 -2.10 -15.04 2.62
CA ILE A 119 -2.50 -13.65 2.82
C ILE A 119 -2.46 -13.01 1.44
N GLY A 120 -3.63 -12.60 0.92
CA GLY A 120 -3.80 -12.05 -0.42
C GLY A 120 -3.17 -10.67 -0.62
N LYS A 121 -3.21 -10.18 -1.86
CA LYS A 121 -2.72 -8.84 -2.22
C LYS A 121 -3.51 -7.76 -1.50
N GLY A 122 -2.80 -6.79 -0.91
CA GLY A 122 -3.44 -5.69 -0.19
C GLY A 122 -4.34 -6.11 0.96
N ALA A 123 -4.25 -7.35 1.44
CA ALA A 123 -5.21 -7.93 2.39
C ALA A 123 -5.46 -7.06 3.61
N PHE A 124 -4.44 -6.38 4.13
CA PHE A 124 -4.49 -5.45 5.26
C PHE A 124 -4.02 -4.05 4.87
N GLY A 125 -3.99 -3.75 3.56
CA GLY A 125 -3.57 -2.43 3.08
C GLY A 125 -4.38 -1.30 3.71
N GLN A 126 -3.71 -0.22 4.12
CA GLN A 126 -4.32 0.94 4.77
C GLN A 126 -5.04 0.66 6.11
N CYS A 127 -4.73 -0.43 6.79
CA CYS A 127 -5.13 -0.65 8.19
C CYS A 127 -4.25 0.22 9.11
N VAL A 128 -4.39 1.53 9.02
CA VAL A 128 -3.47 2.52 9.61
C VAL A 128 -3.36 2.43 11.14
N ASN A 129 -4.40 1.94 11.81
CA ASN A 129 -4.44 1.80 13.27
C ASN A 129 -4.14 0.38 13.77
N LEU A 130 -3.83 -0.57 12.87
CA LEU A 130 -3.45 -1.92 13.27
C LEU A 130 -2.11 -1.90 14.01
N THR A 131 -2.11 -2.24 15.30
CA THR A 131 -0.93 -2.13 16.16
C THR A 131 -0.09 -3.39 16.23
N ARG A 132 -0.72 -4.54 16.00
CA ARG A 132 -0.06 -5.86 16.03
C ARG A 132 -0.81 -6.86 15.15
N ILE A 133 -0.04 -7.76 14.59
CA ILE A 133 -0.53 -8.94 13.88
C ILE A 133 0.46 -10.08 14.11
N ASN A 134 -0.05 -11.26 14.44
CA ASN A 134 0.75 -12.46 14.56
C ASN A 134 0.46 -13.37 13.38
N ILE A 135 1.41 -13.48 12.44
CA ILE A 135 1.28 -14.37 11.28
C ILE A 135 1.55 -15.81 11.74
N PRO A 136 0.59 -16.75 11.58
CA PRO A 136 0.75 -18.13 12.06
C PRO A 136 1.83 -18.90 11.30
N GLU A 137 2.45 -19.88 11.99
CA GLU A 137 3.42 -20.85 11.43
C GLU A 137 2.80 -21.82 10.40
N GLY A 138 1.88 -21.46 9.66
CA GLY A 138 1.26 -22.24 8.59
C GLY A 138 1.15 -21.44 7.31
N VAL A 139 1.35 -20.13 7.42
CA VAL A 139 1.28 -19.23 6.27
C VAL A 139 2.47 -19.48 5.34
N THR A 140 2.18 -19.73 4.07
CA THR A 140 3.18 -20.06 3.05
C THR A 140 3.36 -18.95 2.02
N SER A 141 2.37 -18.04 1.86
CA SER A 141 2.41 -16.96 0.88
C SER A 141 1.87 -15.65 1.43
N ILE A 142 2.53 -14.56 1.08
CA ILE A 142 2.11 -13.18 1.37
C ILE A 142 2.12 -12.40 0.05
N GLY A 143 0.97 -11.82 -0.29
CA GLY A 143 0.76 -11.07 -1.53
C GLY A 143 1.33 -9.66 -1.51
N ASP A 144 1.46 -9.08 -2.69
CA ASP A 144 1.91 -7.69 -2.87
C ASP A 144 1.05 -6.71 -2.07
N SER A 145 1.68 -5.68 -1.48
CA SER A 145 1.00 -4.62 -0.73
C SER A 145 0.16 -5.10 0.47
N ALA A 146 0.37 -6.35 0.94
CA ALA A 146 -0.46 -6.96 2.00
C ALA A 146 -0.53 -6.12 3.29
N PHE A 147 0.53 -5.38 3.62
CA PHE A 147 0.64 -4.49 4.79
C PHE A 147 0.93 -3.04 4.40
N LEU A 148 0.56 -2.65 3.18
CA LEU A 148 0.74 -1.27 2.71
C LEU A 148 0.15 -0.28 3.71
N MET A 149 0.94 0.73 4.13
CA MET A 149 0.49 1.83 5.00
C MET A 149 -0.11 1.39 6.36
N CYS A 150 0.29 0.23 6.90
CA CYS A 150 -0.07 -0.16 8.26
C CYS A 150 0.78 0.64 9.28
N GLY A 151 0.54 1.96 9.37
CA GLY A 151 1.43 2.92 10.04
C GLY A 151 1.59 2.71 11.55
N SER A 152 0.65 2.05 12.23
CA SER A 152 0.74 1.76 13.67
C SER A 152 1.45 0.45 13.99
N LEU A 153 1.77 -0.39 12.98
CA LEU A 153 2.60 -1.56 13.19
C LEU A 153 4.03 -1.14 13.52
N THR A 154 4.54 -1.56 14.66
CA THR A 154 5.94 -1.32 15.06
C THR A 154 6.85 -2.50 14.77
N ARG A 155 6.29 -3.69 14.68
CA ARG A 155 7.01 -4.94 14.41
C ARG A 155 6.12 -5.92 13.65
N LEU A 156 6.72 -6.65 12.70
CA LEU A 156 6.08 -7.72 11.95
C LEU A 156 7.02 -8.92 11.84
N THR A 157 6.61 -10.05 12.41
CA THR A 157 7.39 -11.30 12.32
C THR A 157 6.89 -12.13 11.15
N ILE A 158 7.80 -12.49 10.26
CA ILE A 158 7.54 -13.37 9.12
C ILE A 158 8.01 -14.79 9.49
N PRO A 159 7.10 -15.78 9.58
CA PRO A 159 7.45 -17.13 9.99
C PRO A 159 8.27 -17.90 8.92
N ASP A 160 8.96 -18.95 9.35
CA ASP A 160 9.79 -19.77 8.46
C ASP A 160 8.96 -20.58 7.44
N SER A 161 7.67 -20.75 7.68
CA SER A 161 6.76 -21.38 6.73
C SER A 161 6.52 -20.56 5.46
N VAL A 162 6.77 -19.22 5.49
CA VAL A 162 6.60 -18.37 4.31
C VAL A 162 7.67 -18.68 3.28
N THR A 163 7.23 -19.23 2.16
CA THR A 163 8.09 -19.63 1.02
C THR A 163 7.90 -18.75 -0.20
N SER A 164 6.84 -17.93 -0.23
CA SER A 164 6.51 -17.03 -1.33
C SER A 164 6.19 -15.63 -0.84
N ILE A 165 6.87 -14.65 -1.41
CA ILE A 165 6.60 -13.22 -1.26
C ILE A 165 6.35 -12.66 -2.64
N GLU A 166 5.16 -12.11 -2.88
CA GLU A 166 4.82 -11.47 -4.14
C GLU A 166 5.05 -9.96 -4.04
N GLY A 167 5.66 -9.38 -5.06
CA GLY A 167 5.90 -7.95 -5.16
C GLY A 167 6.62 -7.37 -3.94
N ASN A 168 6.04 -6.35 -3.33
CA ASN A 168 6.46 -5.71 -2.08
C ASN A 168 5.30 -5.66 -1.07
N PRO A 169 5.16 -6.64 -0.17
CA PRO A 169 4.09 -6.63 0.85
C PRO A 169 4.21 -5.49 1.86
N PHE A 170 5.38 -4.90 2.00
CA PHE A 170 5.77 -3.99 3.08
C PHE A 170 5.85 -2.53 2.61
N ARG A 171 5.17 -2.20 1.52
CA ARG A 171 5.16 -0.84 0.98
C ARG A 171 4.75 0.18 2.03
N HIS A 172 5.50 1.30 2.12
CA HIS A 172 5.24 2.39 3.05
C HIS A 172 5.04 1.91 4.50
N LEU A 173 5.85 0.94 4.92
CA LEU A 173 5.81 0.36 6.27
C LEU A 173 7.07 0.74 7.05
N ALA A 174 6.88 1.33 8.25
CA ALA A 174 7.96 1.69 9.15
C ALA A 174 8.27 0.60 10.20
N ALA A 175 7.54 -0.52 10.18
CA ALA A 175 7.71 -1.61 11.14
C ALA A 175 9.06 -2.30 11.00
N GLU A 176 9.63 -2.74 12.13
CA GLU A 176 10.74 -3.67 12.15
C GLU A 176 10.30 -5.05 11.62
N ILE A 177 10.85 -5.48 10.47
CA ILE A 177 10.57 -6.80 9.90
C ILE A 177 11.50 -7.82 10.53
N MET A 178 10.93 -8.75 11.28
CA MET A 178 11.65 -9.83 11.96
C MET A 178 11.58 -11.11 11.13
N VAL A 179 12.73 -11.63 10.75
CA VAL A 179 12.86 -12.84 9.95
C VAL A 179 13.93 -13.74 10.55
N SER A 180 13.62 -15.02 10.71
CA SER A 180 14.62 -16.02 11.10
C SER A 180 15.66 -16.23 10.00
N PRO A 181 16.92 -16.52 10.36
CA PRO A 181 17.95 -16.89 9.37
C PRO A 181 17.57 -18.13 8.55
N GLN A 182 16.64 -18.97 9.02
CA GLN A 182 16.16 -20.16 8.35
C GLN A 182 15.02 -19.92 7.37
N ASN A 183 14.40 -18.73 7.39
CA ASN A 183 13.34 -18.41 6.43
C ASN A 183 13.84 -18.66 4.99
N PRO A 184 13.10 -19.41 4.15
CA PRO A 184 13.59 -19.79 2.82
C PRO A 184 13.36 -18.71 1.75
N ALA A 185 12.50 -17.73 1.99
CA ALA A 185 12.07 -16.77 0.97
C ALA A 185 12.81 -15.43 1.04
N ILE A 186 13.05 -14.92 2.25
CA ILE A 186 13.59 -13.58 2.46
C ILE A 186 14.68 -13.55 3.52
N SER A 187 15.46 -12.47 3.47
CA SER A 187 16.45 -12.09 4.48
C SER A 187 16.34 -10.60 4.78
N VAL A 188 16.79 -10.19 5.96
CA VAL A 188 16.82 -8.77 6.36
C VAL A 188 18.27 -8.41 6.70
N VAL A 189 18.78 -7.37 6.05
CA VAL A 189 20.11 -6.83 6.29
C VAL A 189 19.97 -5.33 6.55
N ASP A 190 20.44 -4.87 7.70
CA ASP A 190 20.34 -3.46 8.11
C ASP A 190 18.90 -2.89 8.01
N GLY A 191 17.90 -3.72 8.37
CA GLY A 191 16.48 -3.39 8.29
C GLY A 191 15.85 -3.47 6.91
N VAL A 192 16.63 -3.59 5.84
CA VAL A 192 16.15 -3.71 4.46
C VAL A 192 15.87 -5.16 4.12
N VAL A 193 14.76 -5.41 3.44
CA VAL A 193 14.27 -6.74 3.07
C VAL A 193 14.77 -7.11 1.67
N PHE A 194 15.35 -8.29 1.55
CA PHE A 194 15.82 -8.89 0.31
C PHE A 194 15.17 -10.26 0.10
N ASN A 195 15.22 -10.76 -1.13
CA ASN A 195 15.04 -12.20 -1.34
C ASN A 195 16.14 -12.98 -0.61
N LYS A 196 15.95 -14.29 -0.45
CA LYS A 196 16.86 -15.13 0.32
C LYS A 196 18.32 -15.03 -0.11
N ASP A 197 18.55 -14.94 -1.41
CA ASP A 197 19.90 -14.92 -2.00
C ASP A 197 20.53 -13.53 -1.96
N GLY A 198 19.81 -12.50 -1.53
CA GLY A 198 20.28 -11.12 -1.48
C GLY A 198 20.44 -10.45 -2.86
N THR A 199 19.92 -11.09 -3.92
CA THR A 199 20.03 -10.59 -5.30
C THR A 199 18.93 -9.62 -5.69
N ARG A 200 17.79 -9.62 -4.96
CA ARG A 200 16.68 -8.68 -5.17
C ARG A 200 16.38 -7.93 -3.89
N LEU A 201 16.37 -6.60 -3.97
CA LEU A 201 15.89 -5.72 -2.91
C LEU A 201 14.37 -5.61 -3.01
N ILE A 202 13.65 -6.01 -1.95
CA ILE A 202 12.19 -6.05 -1.92
C ILE A 202 11.62 -4.79 -1.28
N ALA A 203 12.09 -4.42 -0.08
CA ALA A 203 11.56 -3.29 0.66
C ALA A 203 12.60 -2.65 1.58
N CYS A 204 12.64 -1.33 1.56
CA CYS A 204 13.29 -0.50 2.57
C CYS A 204 12.21 0.01 3.54
N PRO A 205 12.42 -0.06 4.87
CA PRO A 205 11.46 0.51 5.80
C PRO A 205 11.40 2.04 5.65
N SER A 206 10.17 2.60 5.65
CA SER A 206 9.96 4.01 5.33
C SER A 206 10.57 4.99 6.34
N ASN A 207 10.97 4.52 7.54
CA ASN A 207 11.66 5.29 8.58
C ASN A 207 13.19 5.12 8.55
N LYS A 208 13.74 4.49 7.51
CA LYS A 208 15.21 4.40 7.36
C LYS A 208 15.76 5.78 7.01
N ALA A 209 16.80 6.20 7.76
CA ALA A 209 17.31 7.57 7.65
C ALA A 209 18.76 7.61 7.16
N GLY A 210 19.14 8.78 6.61
CA GLY A 210 20.51 9.09 6.17
C GLY A 210 20.83 8.52 4.78
N ALA A 211 22.12 8.35 4.50
CA ALA A 211 22.58 7.79 3.23
C ALA A 211 22.52 6.26 3.24
N TYR A 212 22.05 5.67 2.15
CA TYR A 212 22.02 4.21 2.01
C TYR A 212 22.71 3.75 0.74
N ALA A 213 23.70 2.86 0.90
CA ALA A 213 24.33 2.19 -0.24
C ALA A 213 23.75 0.78 -0.41
N ILE A 214 23.11 0.52 -1.54
CA ILE A 214 22.61 -0.82 -1.88
C ILE A 214 23.81 -1.77 -1.95
N PRO A 215 23.77 -2.95 -1.29
CA PRO A 215 24.89 -3.88 -1.28
C PRO A 215 25.29 -4.35 -2.68
N GLN A 216 26.61 -4.55 -2.88
CA GLN A 216 27.12 -5.25 -4.06
C GLN A 216 26.56 -6.68 -4.07
N GLY A 217 26.17 -7.16 -5.28
CA GLY A 217 25.50 -8.45 -5.46
C GLY A 217 23.99 -8.36 -5.60
N VAL A 218 23.38 -7.23 -5.24
CA VAL A 218 21.98 -6.95 -5.63
C VAL A 218 21.95 -6.76 -7.15
N LEU A 219 21.09 -7.52 -7.82
CA LEU A 219 20.91 -7.52 -9.27
C LEU A 219 19.65 -6.77 -9.69
N GLU A 220 18.65 -6.75 -8.80
CA GLU A 220 17.32 -6.15 -9.07
C GLU A 220 16.84 -5.29 -7.89
N ILE A 221 16.29 -4.12 -8.21
CA ILE A 221 15.52 -3.32 -7.27
C ILE A 221 14.04 -3.48 -7.63
N GLY A 222 13.26 -4.01 -6.69
CA GLY A 222 11.83 -4.25 -6.86
C GLY A 222 11.01 -2.96 -6.90
N THR A 223 9.83 -3.02 -7.50
CA THR A 223 8.90 -1.88 -7.56
C THR A 223 8.53 -1.39 -6.16
N HIS A 224 8.43 -0.07 -5.98
CA HIS A 224 8.07 0.58 -4.71
C HIS A 224 9.01 0.21 -3.53
N ALA A 225 10.24 -0.23 -3.81
CA ALA A 225 11.14 -0.74 -2.78
C ALA A 225 11.59 0.32 -1.76
N PHE A 226 11.60 1.59 -2.14
CA PHE A 226 11.93 2.76 -1.32
C PHE A 226 10.77 3.76 -1.23
N GLU A 227 9.55 3.32 -1.51
CA GLU A 227 8.36 4.19 -1.47
C GLU A 227 8.26 4.93 -0.14
N ASN A 228 8.10 6.26 -0.21
CA ASN A 228 8.01 7.14 0.98
C ASN A 228 9.19 7.08 1.96
N CYS A 229 10.38 6.64 1.54
CA CYS A 229 11.59 6.68 2.38
C CYS A 229 12.14 8.11 2.48
N ASN A 230 11.35 9.02 3.08
CA ASN A 230 11.63 10.46 3.10
C ASN A 230 12.71 10.88 4.12
N ASP A 231 13.12 9.99 5.03
CA ASP A 231 14.23 10.21 5.94
C ASP A 231 15.59 9.83 5.33
N LEU A 232 15.60 9.15 4.18
CA LEU A 232 16.82 8.92 3.39
C LEU A 232 17.24 10.22 2.70
N THR A 233 18.53 10.55 2.79
CA THR A 233 19.11 11.68 2.06
C THR A 233 19.50 11.29 0.64
N ASP A 234 20.07 10.11 0.48
CA ASP A 234 20.49 9.57 -0.82
C ASP A 234 20.52 8.04 -0.85
N VAL A 235 20.38 7.48 -2.05
CA VAL A 235 20.56 6.06 -2.30
C VAL A 235 21.61 5.88 -3.39
N THR A 236 22.64 5.07 -3.09
CA THR A 236 23.66 4.68 -4.07
C THR A 236 23.33 3.33 -4.69
N ILE A 237 23.15 3.31 -6.01
CA ILE A 237 22.91 2.11 -6.84
C ILE A 237 24.26 1.53 -7.25
N PRO A 238 24.60 0.26 -6.89
CA PRO A 238 25.88 -0.35 -7.21
C PRO A 238 25.96 -0.79 -8.68
N ALA A 239 27.17 -1.13 -9.12
CA ALA A 239 27.43 -1.64 -10.47
C ALA A 239 26.75 -2.99 -10.77
N SER A 240 26.40 -3.75 -9.74
CA SER A 240 25.76 -5.07 -9.90
C SER A 240 24.28 -4.99 -10.28
N VAL A 241 23.59 -3.86 -10.01
CA VAL A 241 22.17 -3.73 -10.35
C VAL A 241 22.02 -3.59 -11.86
N ALA A 242 21.32 -4.56 -12.45
CA ALA A 242 21.02 -4.64 -13.87
C ALA A 242 19.53 -4.50 -14.19
N SER A 243 18.67 -4.52 -13.17
CA SER A 243 17.23 -4.42 -13.34
C SER A 243 16.60 -3.49 -12.29
N ILE A 244 15.72 -2.60 -12.75
CA ILE A 244 14.87 -1.74 -11.94
C ILE A 244 13.45 -1.93 -12.43
N VAL A 245 12.56 -2.39 -11.53
CA VAL A 245 11.17 -2.71 -11.87
C VAL A 245 10.27 -1.54 -11.49
N GLY A 246 9.60 -0.95 -12.46
CA GLY A 246 8.77 0.23 -12.25
C GLY A 246 9.58 1.41 -11.70
N ASN A 247 9.01 2.17 -10.77
CA ASN A 247 9.74 3.16 -9.98
C ASN A 247 9.89 2.68 -8.53
N PRO A 248 11.09 2.27 -8.10
CA PRO A 248 11.30 1.88 -6.71
C PRO A 248 11.30 3.05 -5.72
N PHE A 249 11.46 4.29 -6.19
CA PHE A 249 11.69 5.49 -5.38
C PHE A 249 10.51 6.46 -5.40
N ASP A 250 9.33 6.00 -5.79
CA ASP A 250 8.15 6.84 -5.86
C ASP A 250 7.81 7.45 -4.48
N PHE A 251 7.37 8.70 -4.49
CA PHE A 251 7.11 9.50 -3.27
C PHE A 251 8.33 9.72 -2.34
N ALA A 252 9.53 9.26 -2.69
CA ALA A 252 10.72 9.43 -1.86
C ALA A 252 11.45 10.74 -2.18
N GLN A 253 11.70 11.57 -1.14
CA GLN A 253 12.40 12.85 -1.24
C GLN A 253 13.90 12.67 -1.05
N LEU A 254 14.56 11.98 -1.98
CA LEU A 254 15.98 11.63 -1.89
C LEU A 254 16.74 11.92 -3.17
N GLU A 255 18.06 11.91 -3.09
CA GLU A 255 18.96 11.95 -4.25
C GLU A 255 19.38 10.55 -4.69
N LEU A 256 19.52 10.34 -6.00
CA LEU A 256 20.09 9.11 -6.53
C LEU A 256 21.56 9.29 -6.85
N LYS A 257 22.36 8.29 -6.45
CA LYS A 257 23.76 8.14 -6.83
C LYS A 257 23.94 6.82 -7.56
N LEU A 258 24.78 6.81 -8.57
CA LEU A 258 25.07 5.64 -9.38
C LEU A 258 26.57 5.35 -9.31
N ALA A 259 26.94 4.08 -9.10
CA ALA A 259 28.32 3.66 -9.19
C ALA A 259 28.85 3.96 -10.61
N PRO A 260 30.04 4.59 -10.75
CA PRO A 260 30.56 5.03 -12.06
C PRO A 260 30.70 3.92 -13.10
N GLU A 261 30.89 2.70 -12.63
CA GLU A 261 31.06 1.49 -13.46
C GLU A 261 29.75 0.73 -13.73
N ASN A 262 28.58 1.28 -13.36
CA ASN A 262 27.32 0.61 -13.67
C ASN A 262 27.11 0.54 -15.19
N PRO A 263 26.94 -0.67 -15.77
CA PRO A 263 26.86 -0.82 -17.23
C PRO A 263 25.46 -0.60 -17.80
N ASP A 264 24.42 -0.61 -16.97
CA ASP A 264 23.03 -0.71 -17.41
C ASP A 264 22.24 0.60 -17.27
N PHE A 265 22.75 1.54 -16.45
CA PHE A 265 22.07 2.80 -16.17
C PHE A 265 22.99 4.00 -16.29
N SER A 266 22.37 5.17 -16.45
CA SER A 266 23.03 6.48 -16.44
C SER A 266 22.23 7.49 -15.60
N LEU A 267 22.92 8.48 -15.03
CA LEU A 267 22.30 9.65 -14.41
C LEU A 267 22.52 10.85 -15.30
N ILE A 268 21.43 11.47 -15.76
CA ILE A 268 21.44 12.72 -16.52
C ILE A 268 20.77 13.77 -15.63
N ASP A 269 21.52 14.78 -15.20
CA ASP A 269 21.04 15.81 -14.25
C ASP A 269 20.37 15.23 -12.99
N GLY A 270 20.90 14.12 -12.46
CA GLY A 270 20.38 13.44 -11.28
C GLY A 270 19.13 12.60 -11.52
N VAL A 271 18.62 12.52 -12.75
CA VAL A 271 17.50 11.67 -13.17
C VAL A 271 18.04 10.36 -13.73
N LEU A 272 17.42 9.25 -13.37
CA LEU A 272 17.86 7.92 -13.75
C LEU A 272 17.27 7.50 -15.10
N PHE A 273 18.16 7.11 -15.99
CA PHE A 273 17.88 6.60 -17.34
C PHE A 273 18.43 5.20 -17.53
N ASP A 274 17.98 4.53 -18.58
CA ASP A 274 18.71 3.41 -19.13
C ASP A 274 20.11 3.86 -19.61
N GLN A 275 21.00 2.92 -19.87
CA GLN A 275 22.38 3.23 -20.28
C GLN A 275 22.46 4.10 -21.54
N THR A 276 21.49 3.98 -22.43
CA THR A 276 21.46 4.75 -23.69
C THR A 276 20.91 6.16 -23.55
N GLY A 277 20.30 6.50 -22.42
CA GLY A 277 19.61 7.78 -22.18
C GLY A 277 18.29 7.90 -22.94
N THR A 278 17.79 6.80 -23.52
CA THR A 278 16.55 6.83 -24.31
C THR A 278 15.29 6.54 -23.50
N LYS A 279 15.44 5.93 -22.33
CA LYS A 279 14.33 5.65 -21.40
C LYS A 279 14.58 6.32 -20.06
N LEU A 280 13.70 7.26 -19.70
CA LEU A 280 13.65 7.84 -18.36
C LEU A 280 12.97 6.85 -17.41
N LEU A 281 13.71 6.36 -16.41
CA LEU A 281 13.23 5.36 -15.46
C LEU A 281 12.68 5.98 -14.20
N VAL A 282 13.42 6.92 -13.59
CA VAL A 282 13.07 7.53 -12.30
C VAL A 282 13.47 8.98 -12.28
N TYR A 283 12.52 9.87 -12.03
CA TYR A 283 12.76 11.24 -11.60
C TYR A 283 12.72 11.29 -10.07
N PRO A 284 13.83 11.60 -9.37
CA PRO A 284 13.83 11.65 -7.91
C PRO A 284 13.07 12.87 -7.41
N CYS A 285 12.06 12.66 -6.56
CA CYS A 285 11.24 13.76 -6.06
C CYS A 285 12.00 14.72 -5.12
N GLY A 286 13.16 14.31 -4.59
CA GLY A 286 14.07 15.18 -3.81
C GLY A 286 14.96 16.12 -4.65
N ARG A 287 14.91 16.01 -5.98
CA ARG A 287 15.68 16.87 -6.87
C ARG A 287 15.26 18.34 -6.72
N PRO A 288 16.20 19.30 -6.55
CA PRO A 288 15.88 20.71 -6.43
C PRO A 288 15.26 21.28 -7.71
N GLY A 289 14.36 22.24 -7.55
CA GLY A 289 13.61 22.90 -8.62
C GLY A 289 12.21 22.30 -8.79
N ASP A 290 11.36 23.07 -9.43
CA ASP A 290 9.95 22.72 -9.66
C ASP A 290 9.63 22.51 -11.14
N THR A 291 10.64 22.58 -12.00
CA THR A 291 10.55 22.38 -13.44
C THR A 291 11.56 21.35 -13.93
N TYR A 292 11.21 20.63 -14.98
CA TYR A 292 12.12 19.67 -15.61
C TYR A 292 11.90 19.61 -17.12
N GLU A 293 13.01 19.65 -17.85
CA GLU A 293 13.02 19.42 -19.29
C GLU A 293 13.53 18.01 -19.56
N VAL A 294 12.66 17.14 -20.11
CA VAL A 294 13.07 15.79 -20.53
C VAL A 294 14.05 15.93 -21.69
N PRO A 295 15.25 15.33 -21.62
CA PRO A 295 16.27 15.49 -22.66
C PRO A 295 15.80 15.07 -24.04
N GLU A 296 16.22 15.83 -25.06
CA GLU A 296 16.05 15.46 -26.46
C GLU A 296 16.64 14.07 -26.73
N GLY A 297 15.95 13.25 -27.50
CA GLY A 297 16.36 11.86 -27.78
C GLY A 297 15.78 10.86 -26.77
N THR A 298 15.11 11.31 -25.69
CA THR A 298 14.30 10.42 -24.87
C THR A 298 13.12 9.90 -25.68
N VAL A 299 12.94 8.58 -25.71
CA VAL A 299 11.89 7.89 -26.47
C VAL A 299 10.77 7.40 -25.57
N GLU A 300 11.12 7.01 -24.34
CA GLU A 300 10.18 6.44 -23.35
C GLU A 300 10.30 7.12 -22.00
N ILE A 301 9.16 7.43 -21.40
CA ILE A 301 9.02 7.76 -19.96
C ILE A 301 8.45 6.52 -19.30
N GLY A 302 9.16 5.98 -18.29
CA GLY A 302 8.84 4.73 -17.62
C GLY A 302 7.57 4.80 -16.79
N GLU A 303 7.09 3.64 -16.37
CA GLU A 303 5.96 3.50 -15.45
C GLU A 303 6.29 4.13 -14.10
N PHE A 304 5.36 4.93 -13.54
CA PHE A 304 5.53 5.70 -12.28
C PHE A 304 6.73 6.66 -12.27
N ALA A 305 7.36 6.99 -13.39
CA ALA A 305 8.64 7.68 -13.45
C ALA A 305 8.72 9.00 -12.67
N PHE A 306 7.62 9.76 -12.57
CA PHE A 306 7.48 11.00 -11.81
C PHE A 306 6.50 10.87 -10.63
N ALA A 307 6.05 9.66 -10.29
CA ALA A 307 4.99 9.48 -9.31
C ALA A 307 5.34 10.09 -7.94
N GLY A 308 4.41 10.88 -7.40
CA GLY A 308 4.56 11.52 -6.08
C GLY A 308 5.43 12.78 -6.05
N CYS A 309 5.93 13.27 -7.19
CA CYS A 309 6.75 14.47 -7.25
C CYS A 309 5.88 15.74 -7.19
N GLN A 310 5.28 16.00 -6.02
CA GLN A 310 4.30 17.07 -5.80
C GLN A 310 4.88 18.49 -5.95
N GLN A 311 6.21 18.66 -5.84
CA GLN A 311 6.88 19.93 -6.04
C GLN A 311 7.02 20.32 -7.52
N LEU A 312 6.86 19.35 -8.46
CA LEU A 312 6.93 19.67 -9.88
C LEU A 312 5.70 20.45 -10.33
N SER A 313 5.94 21.64 -10.88
CA SER A 313 4.95 22.53 -11.49
C SER A 313 4.92 22.41 -13.02
N ALA A 314 6.07 22.04 -13.63
CA ALA A 314 6.19 21.93 -15.08
C ALA A 314 7.13 20.81 -15.52
N VAL A 315 6.72 20.07 -16.56
CA VAL A 315 7.59 19.14 -17.29
C VAL A 315 7.45 19.39 -18.78
N THR A 316 8.56 19.69 -19.45
CA THR A 316 8.63 19.79 -20.90
C THR A 316 8.98 18.44 -21.49
N ILE A 317 8.16 17.95 -22.41
CA ILE A 317 8.33 16.63 -23.04
C ILE A 317 8.64 16.82 -24.52
N PRO A 318 9.81 16.35 -25.02
CA PRO A 318 10.20 16.51 -26.41
C PRO A 318 9.37 15.65 -27.37
N GLU A 319 9.39 15.99 -28.65
CA GLU A 319 8.70 15.24 -29.72
C GLU A 319 9.22 13.79 -29.87
N SER A 320 10.46 13.55 -29.46
CA SER A 320 11.08 12.22 -29.49
C SER A 320 10.38 11.19 -28.61
N VAL A 321 9.62 11.63 -27.58
CA VAL A 321 8.88 10.73 -26.69
C VAL A 321 7.67 10.15 -27.39
N THR A 322 7.66 8.82 -27.54
CA THR A 322 6.60 8.05 -28.21
C THR A 322 5.90 7.06 -27.29
N VAL A 323 6.41 6.89 -26.05
CA VAL A 323 5.83 6.03 -25.03
C VAL A 323 5.86 6.75 -23.68
N ILE A 324 4.73 6.78 -22.99
CA ILE A 324 4.62 7.21 -21.59
C ILE A 324 3.93 6.08 -20.82
N GLY A 325 4.61 5.54 -19.85
CA GLY A 325 4.17 4.39 -19.07
C GLY A 325 2.95 4.69 -18.18
N SER A 326 2.36 3.65 -17.66
CA SER A 326 1.20 3.77 -16.75
C SER A 326 1.60 4.59 -15.52
N ASN A 327 0.68 5.45 -15.07
CA ASN A 327 0.84 6.22 -13.82
C ASN A 327 2.15 7.06 -13.75
N SER A 328 2.78 7.37 -14.88
CA SER A 328 4.07 8.11 -14.92
C SER A 328 4.01 9.40 -14.13
N PHE A 329 2.88 10.09 -14.09
CA PHE A 329 2.66 11.35 -13.37
C PHE A 329 1.64 11.22 -12.25
N TRP A 330 1.49 10.01 -11.69
CA TRP A 330 0.52 9.77 -10.62
C TRP A 330 0.82 10.64 -9.39
N SER A 331 -0.22 11.25 -8.81
CA SER A 331 -0.09 12.15 -7.64
C SER A 331 0.83 13.37 -7.84
N CYS A 332 0.93 13.88 -9.08
CA CYS A 332 1.55 15.16 -9.40
C CYS A 332 0.44 16.22 -9.58
N GLU A 333 -0.21 16.64 -8.51
CA GLU A 333 -1.46 17.41 -8.54
C GLU A 333 -1.35 18.81 -9.18
N ASN A 334 -0.15 19.43 -9.09
CA ASN A 334 0.10 20.78 -9.59
C ASN A 334 0.85 20.79 -10.93
N LEU A 335 1.08 19.59 -11.50
CA LEU A 335 1.92 19.46 -12.69
C LEU A 335 1.21 19.92 -13.95
N ARG A 336 1.92 20.71 -14.75
CA ARG A 336 1.54 21.10 -16.10
C ARG A 336 2.56 20.55 -17.10
N LEU A 337 2.08 19.95 -18.18
CA LEU A 337 2.95 19.44 -19.22
C LEU A 337 3.13 20.50 -20.33
N TYR A 338 4.36 20.68 -20.78
CA TYR A 338 4.69 21.47 -21.96
C TYR A 338 5.01 20.49 -23.09
N VAL A 339 4.22 20.55 -24.15
CA VAL A 339 4.20 19.51 -25.19
C VAL A 339 4.11 20.16 -26.59
N TRP A 340 4.67 19.49 -27.58
CA TRP A 340 4.63 19.96 -28.97
C TRP A 340 3.28 19.57 -29.61
N ASP A 341 2.79 20.44 -30.50
CA ASP A 341 1.54 20.18 -31.24
C ASP A 341 1.66 18.91 -32.08
N GLY A 342 0.64 18.07 -32.04
CA GLY A 342 0.59 16.78 -32.71
C GLY A 342 1.46 15.67 -32.09
N SER A 343 2.23 15.97 -31.03
CA SER A 343 3.11 14.99 -30.37
C SER A 343 2.33 13.87 -29.66
N TYR A 344 3.04 12.77 -29.34
CA TYR A 344 2.50 11.71 -28.49
C TYR A 344 2.14 12.25 -27.09
N ALA A 345 2.99 13.09 -26.52
CA ALA A 345 2.79 13.68 -25.20
C ALA A 345 1.52 14.56 -25.13
N GLN A 346 1.21 15.33 -26.18
CA GLN A 346 -0.04 16.10 -26.23
C GLN A 346 -1.27 15.19 -26.24
N ARG A 347 -1.23 14.11 -27.01
CA ARG A 347 -2.30 13.14 -27.05
C ARG A 347 -2.49 12.46 -25.70
N TYR A 348 -1.39 12.05 -25.05
CA TYR A 348 -1.39 11.48 -23.70
C TYR A 348 -2.02 12.44 -22.68
N ALA A 349 -1.60 13.71 -22.66
CA ALA A 349 -2.14 14.72 -21.75
C ALA A 349 -3.67 14.88 -21.90
N ARG A 350 -4.18 14.92 -23.12
CA ARG A 350 -5.62 14.99 -23.41
C ARG A 350 -6.38 13.75 -22.91
N GLU A 351 -5.86 12.56 -23.19
CA GLU A 351 -6.49 11.29 -22.81
C GLU A 351 -6.55 11.12 -21.28
N HIS A 352 -5.52 11.59 -20.55
CA HIS A 352 -5.42 11.49 -19.10
C HIS A 352 -5.94 12.75 -18.37
N ARG A 353 -6.48 13.74 -19.09
CA ARG A 353 -7.04 14.99 -18.55
C ARG A 353 -6.03 15.77 -17.70
N MET A 354 -4.79 15.78 -18.14
CA MET A 354 -3.73 16.56 -17.52
C MET A 354 -3.72 17.98 -18.10
N ASP A 355 -3.36 18.97 -17.28
CA ASP A 355 -3.12 20.33 -17.74
C ASP A 355 -1.88 20.36 -18.63
N PHE A 356 -1.98 21.00 -19.80
CA PHE A 356 -0.84 21.15 -20.70
C PHE A 356 -0.87 22.46 -21.48
N PHE A 357 0.33 22.89 -21.92
CA PHE A 357 0.54 23.98 -22.88
C PHE A 357 1.27 23.47 -24.11
N GLU A 358 0.93 24.05 -25.25
CA GLU A 358 1.63 23.78 -26.51
C GLU A 358 2.88 24.64 -26.59
N VAL A 359 4.04 24.01 -26.80
CA VAL A 359 5.28 24.68 -27.09
C VAL A 359 5.24 25.16 -28.56
N LEU A 360 5.42 26.48 -28.77
CA LEU A 360 5.45 27.04 -30.11
C LEU A 360 6.89 27.03 -30.64
N PRO A 361 7.12 26.73 -31.94
CA PRO A 361 8.45 26.59 -32.54
C PRO A 361 9.37 27.82 -32.44
N ASP A 362 8.80 28.99 -32.22
CA ASP A 362 9.53 30.27 -32.15
C ASP A 362 9.83 30.75 -30.72
N MET A 363 9.38 30.03 -29.70
CA MET A 363 9.74 30.33 -28.30
C MET A 363 10.98 29.50 -27.94
N GLY A 364 12.14 30.16 -27.92
CA GLY A 364 13.38 29.59 -27.40
C GLY A 364 13.21 29.07 -25.96
N PRO A 365 14.20 28.38 -25.38
CA PRO A 365 14.08 27.66 -24.10
C PRO A 365 13.94 28.54 -22.85
N GLU A 366 13.73 29.83 -22.97
CA GLU A 366 13.45 30.75 -21.84
C GLU A 366 11.94 30.98 -21.72
N ILE A 367 11.24 30.04 -21.07
CA ILE A 367 9.87 30.31 -20.60
C ILE A 367 9.99 31.00 -19.25
N ASP A 368 9.92 32.35 -19.26
CA ASP A 368 9.78 33.16 -18.04
C ASP A 368 8.36 32.92 -17.47
N ALA A 369 8.30 32.42 -16.21
CA ALA A 369 7.03 32.21 -15.51
C ALA A 369 6.19 33.50 -15.34
N SER A 370 6.71 34.67 -15.75
CA SER A 370 6.00 35.93 -15.75
C SER A 370 5.08 36.14 -16.97
N ASP A 371 5.19 35.34 -18.04
CA ASP A 371 4.39 35.47 -19.26
C ASP A 371 3.04 34.73 -19.22
N VAL A 372 2.66 34.17 -18.07
CA VAL A 372 1.46 33.34 -17.89
C VAL A 372 0.30 34.08 -17.22
N LEU A 373 0.32 35.42 -17.18
CA LEU A 373 -0.80 36.21 -16.64
C LEU A 373 -1.43 37.10 -17.75
N GLU A 374 -2.18 36.48 -18.66
CA GLU A 374 -3.33 37.10 -19.34
C GLU A 374 -4.42 36.08 -19.64
#